data_5cd35baec23b28239d0e4ed14f35fb1d
#
_entry.id   5cd35baec23b28239d0e4ed14f35fb1d
#
_cell.length_a   1.000
_cell.length_b   1.000
_cell.length_c   1.000
_cell.angle_alpha   90.00
_cell.angle_beta   90.00
_cell.angle_gamma   90.00
#
_symmetry.space_group_name_H-M   'P 1'
#
loop_
_entity.id
_entity.type
_entity.pdbx_description
1 polymer ?
#
loop_
_entity_poly.entity_id
_entity_poly.type
_entity_poly.pdbx_seq_one_letter_code
_entity_poly.pdbx_strand_id
1 'polypeptide(L)'
;MLEGKQGGQMMEKEKKKNGPEGLTAGVNRLVDLVAYQRGSVVSRTIIDKKTGTVTLFSFDKGQGLSEHTAPFDALVYLLDGEADISISGKPLHLREGEMVIMPANQPHALKAVKRFKMLLTMIRS
;
A
#
# COMPACT_ATOMS: atom_id res chain seq x y z
N MET A 1 -28.52 -3.69 9.45
CA MET A 1 -28.30 -3.36 9.38
C MET A 1 -28.12 -2.87 9.31
N LEU A 2 -28.22 -2.99 8.89
CA LEU A 2 -28.10 -2.52 8.56
C LEU A 2 -28.05 -2.04 8.21
N GLU A 3 -28.17 -1.91 7.90
CA GLU A 3 -28.19 -1.47 7.47
C GLU A 3 -28.14 -1.04 6.99
N GLY A 4 -28.64 -1.06 6.55
CA GLY A 4 -28.53 -0.92 6.04
C GLY A 4 -28.72 -0.41 5.69
N LYS A 5 -28.96 -0.54 5.41
CA LYS A 5 -29.19 0.00 4.98
C LYS A 5 -29.30 0.35 4.52
N GLN A 6 -29.56 0.15 3.99
CA GLN A 6 -29.74 0.58 3.44
C GLN A 6 -29.88 0.83 2.66
N GLY A 7 -30.33 0.52 2.08
CA GLY A 7 -31.01 0.33 0.87
C GLY A 7 -30.63 1.16 -0.28
N GLY A 8 -31.47 1.85 -0.81
CA GLY A 8 -31.27 2.55 -2.05
C GLY A 8 -29.93 3.21 -2.30
N GLN A 9 -29.04 3.06 -1.39
CA GLN A 9 -27.72 3.65 -1.52
C GLN A 9 -26.68 2.66 -2.03
N MET A 10 -27.09 1.69 -2.78
CA MET A 10 -26.18 0.65 -3.23
C MET A 10 -24.98 1.19 -3.96
N MET A 11 -25.18 2.11 -4.88
CA MET A 11 -24.07 2.65 -5.65
C MET A 11 -23.07 3.38 -4.77
N GLU A 12 -23.58 4.15 -3.84
CA GLU A 12 -22.71 4.88 -2.94
C GLU A 12 -21.96 3.96 -2.02
N LYS A 13 -22.59 2.87 -1.61
CA LYS A 13 -21.92 1.89 -0.79
C LYS A 13 -20.75 1.25 -1.52
N GLU A 14 -20.92 1.02 -2.82
CA GLU A 14 -19.83 0.45 -3.60
C GLU A 14 -18.66 1.40 -3.66
N LYS A 15 -18.91 2.69 -3.83
CA LYS A 15 -17.82 3.67 -3.81
C LYS A 15 -17.08 3.65 -2.50
N LYS A 16 -17.80 3.48 -1.39
CA LYS A 16 -17.19 3.46 -0.07
C LYS A 16 -16.34 2.23 0.15
N LYS A 17 -16.59 1.16 -0.60
CA LYS A 17 -15.78 -0.05 -0.46
C LYS A 17 -14.33 0.15 -0.85
N ASN A 18 -14.01 1.24 -1.54
CA ASN A 18 -12.64 1.55 -1.91
C ASN A 18 -11.87 2.23 -0.79
N GLY A 19 -12.53 2.58 0.30
CA GLY A 19 -11.90 3.22 1.44
C GLY A 19 -11.85 2.32 2.66
N PRO A 20 -11.35 2.87 3.78
CA PRO A 20 -11.16 2.08 5.00
C PRO A 20 -12.45 1.49 5.57
N GLU A 21 -13.55 2.23 5.51
CA GLU A 21 -14.79 1.79 6.14
C GLU A 21 -15.37 0.54 5.49
N GLY A 22 -15.04 0.27 4.25
CA GLY A 22 -15.49 -0.95 3.58
C GLY A 22 -14.79 -2.20 4.06
N LEU A 23 -13.72 -2.05 4.85
CA LEU A 23 -12.91 -3.16 5.34
C LEU A 23 -13.06 -3.39 6.84
N THR A 24 -13.69 -2.45 7.53
CA THR A 24 -13.78 -2.47 8.99
C THR A 24 -14.63 -3.63 9.49
N ALA A 25 -14.14 -4.28 10.55
CA ALA A 25 -14.86 -5.33 11.26
C ALA A 25 -15.16 -6.56 10.40
N GLY A 26 -14.34 -6.80 9.38
CA GLY A 26 -14.47 -7.97 8.53
C GLY A 26 -13.11 -8.58 8.26
N VAL A 27 -13.12 -9.83 7.81
CA VAL A 27 -11.89 -10.52 7.42
C VAL A 27 -11.62 -10.20 5.96
N ASN A 28 -10.39 -9.75 5.66
CA ASN A 28 -10.01 -9.37 4.32
C ASN A 28 -8.68 -10.02 3.95
N ARG A 29 -8.57 -10.45 2.71
CA ARG A 29 -7.33 -11.00 2.19
C ARG A 29 -6.56 -9.88 1.53
N LEU A 30 -5.46 -9.47 2.13
CA LEU A 30 -4.73 -8.27 1.70
C LEU A 30 -4.35 -8.29 0.23
N VAL A 31 -3.87 -9.44 -0.24
CA VAL A 31 -3.36 -9.53 -1.60
C VAL A 31 -4.47 -9.33 -2.64
N ASP A 32 -5.73 -9.54 -2.24
CA ASP A 32 -6.87 -9.39 -3.14
C ASP A 32 -7.49 -8.01 -3.12
N LEU A 33 -7.02 -7.13 -2.24
CA LEU A 33 -7.63 -5.80 -2.07
C LEU A 33 -7.11 -4.79 -3.09
N VAL A 34 -6.05 -5.11 -3.80
CA VAL A 34 -5.52 -4.26 -4.85
C VAL A 34 -5.13 -5.15 -6.03
N ALA A 35 -5.42 -4.71 -7.24
CA ALA A 35 -5.15 -5.49 -8.44
C ALA A 35 -4.04 -4.81 -9.25
N TYR A 36 -3.29 -5.63 -9.99
CA TYR A 36 -2.33 -5.09 -10.95
C TYR A 36 -3.08 -4.43 -12.09
N GLN A 37 -2.56 -3.30 -12.54
CA GLN A 37 -3.09 -2.59 -13.68
C GLN A 37 -1.95 -2.24 -14.60
N ARG A 38 -2.10 -2.59 -15.87
CA ARG A 38 -1.03 -2.42 -16.85
C ARG A 38 -0.49 -0.99 -16.83
N GLY A 39 0.84 -0.87 -16.74
CA GLY A 39 1.54 0.40 -16.81
C GLY A 39 1.26 1.34 -15.67
N SER A 40 0.77 0.82 -14.53
CA SER A 40 0.27 1.68 -13.47
C SER A 40 0.79 1.30 -12.10
N VAL A 41 0.73 2.27 -11.20
CA VAL A 41 0.83 2.07 -9.77
C VAL A 41 -0.57 2.31 -9.23
N VAL A 42 -1.10 1.33 -8.50
CA VAL A 42 -2.45 1.43 -7.91
C VAL A 42 -2.30 1.44 -6.40
N SER A 43 -3.04 2.30 -5.72
CA SER A 43 -3.00 2.36 -4.27
C SER A 43 -4.41 2.25 -3.70
N ARG A 44 -4.48 1.70 -2.49
CA ARG A 44 -5.73 1.62 -1.74
C ARG A 44 -5.42 1.88 -0.28
N THR A 45 -6.05 2.89 0.29
CA THR A 45 -5.85 3.25 1.69
C THR A 45 -6.66 2.31 2.57
N ILE A 46 -5.99 1.71 3.55
CA ILE A 46 -6.60 0.81 4.53
C ILE A 46 -6.96 1.57 5.80
N ILE A 47 -6.00 2.32 6.34
CA ILE A 47 -6.22 3.15 7.53
C ILE A 47 -5.56 4.48 7.28
N ASP A 48 -6.27 5.57 7.61
CA ASP A 48 -5.74 6.92 7.46
C ASP A 48 -6.05 7.71 8.72
N LYS A 49 -5.02 7.96 9.51
CA LYS A 49 -5.12 8.69 10.77
C LYS A 49 -4.06 9.78 10.81
N LYS A 50 -4.21 10.73 11.73
CA LYS A 50 -3.20 11.77 11.91
C LYS A 50 -1.86 11.18 12.33
N THR A 51 -1.88 10.07 13.05
CA THR A 51 -0.69 9.44 13.57
C THR A 51 -0.05 8.47 12.62
N GLY A 52 -0.72 8.12 11.53
CA GLY A 52 -0.14 7.21 10.57
C GLY A 52 -1.12 6.70 9.55
N THR A 53 -0.58 6.04 8.54
CA THR A 53 -1.39 5.49 7.45
C THR A 53 -0.97 4.06 7.16
N VAL A 54 -1.92 3.28 6.67
CA VAL A 54 -1.67 1.94 6.13
C VAL A 54 -2.26 1.92 4.73
N THR A 55 -1.42 1.66 3.73
CA THR A 55 -1.82 1.72 2.33
C THR A 55 -1.31 0.49 1.58
N LEU A 56 -2.16 -0.07 0.74
CA LEU A 56 -1.76 -1.12 -0.18
C LEU A 56 -1.38 -0.51 -1.52
N PHE A 57 -0.36 -1.09 -2.14
CA PHE A 57 0.07 -0.68 -3.48
C PHE A 57 0.24 -1.90 -4.36
N SER A 58 -0.06 -1.73 -5.64
CA SER A 58 0.39 -2.66 -6.67
C SER A 58 1.20 -1.88 -7.70
N PHE A 59 2.32 -2.46 -8.12
CA PHE A 59 3.21 -1.86 -9.12
C PHE A 59 3.32 -2.80 -10.29
N ASP A 60 2.96 -2.34 -11.46
CA ASP A 60 3.22 -3.12 -12.67
C ASP A 60 4.71 -3.10 -12.96
N LYS A 61 5.18 -4.08 -13.72
CA LYS A 61 6.58 -4.16 -14.12
C LYS A 61 7.03 -2.84 -14.75
N GLY A 62 8.17 -2.35 -14.32
CA GLY A 62 8.74 -1.10 -14.83
C GLY A 62 8.30 0.15 -14.10
N GLN A 63 7.29 0.04 -13.25
CA GLN A 63 6.81 1.19 -12.48
C GLN A 63 7.60 1.33 -11.20
N GLY A 64 7.52 2.51 -10.58
CA GLY A 64 8.24 2.74 -9.33
C GLY A 64 7.88 4.07 -8.72
N LEU A 65 8.58 4.38 -7.65
CA LEU A 65 8.50 5.69 -7.00
C LEU A 65 9.92 6.26 -7.00
N SER A 66 10.05 7.49 -7.53
CA SER A 66 11.35 8.15 -7.59
C SER A 66 11.85 8.48 -6.20
N GLU A 67 13.14 8.76 -6.10
CA GLU A 67 13.77 9.02 -4.82
C GLU A 67 13.14 10.24 -4.13
N HIS A 68 12.81 10.06 -2.87
CA HIS A 68 12.23 11.13 -2.05
C HIS A 68 12.46 10.80 -0.58
N THR A 69 12.19 11.77 0.29
CA THR A 69 12.27 11.58 1.73
C THR A 69 10.90 11.83 2.34
N ALA A 70 10.69 11.24 3.50
CA ALA A 70 9.47 11.49 4.28
C ALA A 70 9.86 11.59 5.75
N PRO A 71 9.14 12.41 6.54
CA PRO A 71 9.46 12.58 7.95
C PRO A 71 8.85 11.49 8.84
N PHE A 72 8.67 10.30 8.29
CA PHE A 72 8.04 9.17 8.98
C PHE A 72 8.90 7.94 8.83
N ASP A 73 8.88 7.07 9.86
CA ASP A 73 9.35 5.71 9.67
C ASP A 73 8.30 4.97 8.87
N ALA A 74 8.73 4.24 7.86
CA ALA A 74 7.82 3.54 6.97
C ALA A 74 8.21 2.07 6.90
N LEU A 75 7.25 1.19 7.13
CA LEU A 75 7.45 -0.25 7.00
C LEU A 75 6.85 -0.71 5.68
N VAL A 76 7.66 -1.37 4.87
CA VAL A 76 7.21 -1.99 3.63
C VAL A 76 7.17 -3.50 3.85
N TYR A 77 6.02 -4.10 3.63
CA TYR A 77 5.84 -5.54 3.70
C TYR A 77 5.41 -6.05 2.33
N LEU A 78 6.17 -6.96 1.75
CA LEU A 78 5.89 -7.44 0.41
C LEU A 78 4.90 -8.59 0.42
N LEU A 79 3.81 -8.41 -0.30
CA LEU A 79 2.71 -9.37 -0.34
C LEU A 79 2.79 -10.30 -1.54
N ASP A 80 3.37 -9.83 -2.65
CA ASP A 80 3.41 -10.59 -3.90
C ASP A 80 4.52 -10.02 -4.77
N GLY A 81 5.24 -10.87 -5.49
CA GLY A 81 6.26 -10.44 -6.42
C GLY A 81 7.59 -10.11 -5.76
N GLU A 82 8.35 -9.20 -6.38
CA GLU A 82 9.68 -8.80 -5.92
C GLU A 82 9.87 -7.31 -6.17
N ALA A 83 10.53 -6.65 -5.24
CA ALA A 83 10.75 -5.21 -5.32
C ALA A 83 12.20 -4.86 -5.07
N ASP A 84 12.70 -3.87 -5.80
CA ASP A 84 14.00 -3.26 -5.53
C ASP A 84 13.75 -1.95 -4.81
N ILE A 85 14.38 -1.79 -3.67
CA ILE A 85 14.25 -0.60 -2.85
C ILE A 85 15.64 -0.09 -2.55
N SER A 86 15.86 1.21 -2.76
CA SER A 86 17.11 1.82 -2.34
C SER A 86 16.85 2.74 -1.15
N ILE A 87 17.71 2.67 -0.16
CA ILE A 87 17.63 3.51 1.03
C ILE A 87 18.99 4.14 1.22
N SER A 88 19.05 5.48 1.16
CA SER A 88 20.29 6.24 1.24
C SER A 88 21.33 5.70 0.26
N GLY A 89 20.88 5.38 -0.95
CA GLY A 89 21.74 4.85 -1.99
C GLY A 89 22.09 3.39 -1.88
N LYS A 90 21.65 2.70 -0.83
CA LYS A 90 21.94 1.28 -0.64
C LYS A 90 20.84 0.45 -1.29
N PRO A 91 21.16 -0.40 -2.27
CA PRO A 91 20.16 -1.23 -2.92
C PRO A 91 19.77 -2.43 -2.07
N LEU A 92 18.49 -2.69 -2.00
CA LEU A 92 17.92 -3.82 -1.27
C LEU A 92 16.93 -4.53 -2.19
N HIS A 93 16.84 -5.85 -2.06
CA HIS A 93 15.90 -6.64 -2.83
C HIS A 93 14.96 -7.36 -1.87
N LEU A 94 13.66 -7.16 -2.09
CA LEU A 94 12.62 -7.69 -1.21
C LEU A 94 11.80 -8.72 -1.96
N ARG A 95 11.54 -9.85 -1.30
CA ARG A 95 10.70 -10.91 -1.82
C ARG A 95 9.44 -11.06 -0.99
N GLU A 96 8.51 -11.81 -1.53
CA GLU A 96 7.24 -12.07 -0.86
C GLU A 96 7.47 -12.55 0.58
N GLY A 97 6.74 -11.95 1.51
CA GLY A 97 6.84 -12.28 2.93
C GLY A 97 7.92 -11.53 3.68
N GLU A 98 8.73 -10.73 2.99
CA GLU A 98 9.80 -9.97 3.62
C GLU A 98 9.39 -8.52 3.81
N MET A 99 10.06 -7.85 4.75
CA MET A 99 9.77 -6.45 5.06
C MET A 99 11.07 -5.67 5.21
N VAL A 100 10.96 -4.36 5.05
CA VAL A 100 12.06 -3.45 5.34
C VAL A 100 11.48 -2.19 5.98
N ILE A 101 12.26 -1.59 6.87
CA ILE A 101 11.90 -0.29 7.45
C ILE A 101 12.72 0.78 6.74
N MET A 102 12.03 1.76 6.17
CA MET A 102 12.65 2.92 5.58
C MET A 102 12.65 4.02 6.64
N PRO A 103 13.84 4.38 7.18
CA PRO A 103 13.87 5.35 8.29
C PRO A 103 13.44 6.74 7.86
N ALA A 104 12.88 7.48 8.82
CA ALA A 104 12.48 8.86 8.60
C ALA A 104 13.65 9.69 8.09
N ASN A 105 13.36 10.58 7.14
CA ASN A 105 14.30 11.58 6.62
C ASN A 105 15.50 11.01 5.85
N GLN A 106 15.43 9.74 5.46
CA GLN A 106 16.44 9.16 4.58
C GLN A 106 15.84 8.96 3.20
N PRO A 107 16.60 9.30 2.13
CA PRO A 107 16.07 9.16 0.78
C PRO A 107 15.84 7.70 0.42
N HIS A 108 14.74 7.43 -0.22
CA HIS A 108 14.40 6.08 -0.65
C HIS A 108 13.67 6.10 -1.97
N ALA A 109 13.79 4.99 -2.72
CA ALA A 109 13.14 4.82 -4.00
C ALA A 109 12.74 3.37 -4.17
N LEU A 110 11.70 3.13 -4.96
CA LEU A 110 11.22 1.78 -5.23
C LEU A 110 11.14 1.56 -6.73
N LYS A 111 11.43 0.33 -7.16
CA LYS A 111 11.35 -0.01 -8.57
C LYS A 111 10.84 -1.44 -8.73
N ALA A 112 9.91 -1.61 -9.66
CA ALA A 112 9.34 -2.90 -9.98
C ALA A 112 10.10 -3.53 -11.15
N VAL A 113 11.14 -4.28 -10.84
CA VAL A 113 11.79 -5.13 -11.83
C VAL A 113 10.81 -6.21 -12.26
N LYS A 114 10.07 -6.74 -11.30
CA LYS A 114 8.90 -7.57 -11.52
C LYS A 114 7.73 -6.87 -10.84
N ARG A 115 6.52 -7.14 -11.31
CA ARG A 115 5.34 -6.56 -10.65
C ARG A 115 5.27 -7.04 -9.21
N PHE A 116 4.78 -6.18 -8.31
CA PHE A 116 4.69 -6.55 -6.90
C PHE A 116 3.56 -5.81 -6.20
N LYS A 117 3.11 -6.37 -5.10
CA LYS A 117 2.16 -5.73 -4.19
C LYS A 117 2.81 -5.59 -2.84
N MET A 118 2.57 -4.45 -2.20
CA MET A 118 3.15 -4.19 -0.89
C MET A 118 2.15 -3.50 0.02
N LEU A 119 2.37 -3.69 1.32
CA LEU A 119 1.67 -2.95 2.36
C LEU A 119 2.66 -1.94 2.90
N LEU A 120 2.24 -0.67 2.93
CA LEU A 120 3.07 0.42 3.44
C LEU A 120 2.41 0.98 4.69
N THR A 121 3.15 0.94 5.81
CA THR A 121 2.70 1.51 7.07
C THR A 121 3.62 2.67 7.41
N MET A 122 3.06 3.87 7.52
CA MET A 122 3.81 5.06 7.91
C MET A 122 3.33 5.54 9.25
N ILE A 123 4.27 5.75 10.16
CA ILE A 123 3.97 6.19 11.52
C ILE A 123 4.60 7.56 11.74
N ARG A 124 3.77 8.49 12.13
CA ARG A 124 4.20 9.84 12.47
C ARG A 124 4.48 9.92 13.96
N SER A 125 5.56 10.57 14.30
CA SER A 125 5.91 10.74 15.72
C SER A 125 5.40 12.07 16.26
#